data_3c942eac25c361a8ace36a0d3c04e7b3
#
_entry.id   3c942eac25c361a8ace36a0d3c04e7b3
#
_cell.length_a   1.000
_cell.length_b   1.000
_cell.length_c   1.000
_cell.angle_alpha   90.00
_cell.angle_beta   90.00
_cell.angle_gamma   90.00
#
_symmetry.space_group_name_H-M   'P 1'
#
loop_
_entity.id
_entity.type
_entity.pdbx_description
1 polymer ?
#
loop_
_entity_poly.entity_id
_entity_poly.type
_entity_poly.pdbx_seq_one_letter_code
_entity_poly.pdbx_strand_id
1 'polypeptide(L)'
;ASALGASLLLTVGFQCVLLTAGLWWLRLTTRQRQIAADVTAQQVKDDLVRTQQAVMFGLAHLSESRDAMTGQHLQRMKLFTRELTAALSQTVKFQSLITPEYLPLIEVGAMLHDIGKVGVADRILQKPGSLTHAERREMERHPLISSDCLTQVEKRLGSSNFLQMAHEIALYHHERWDGKGYPYGLHGAAIPLSARIVAIADVYDALSSPRVYKPAFPHEQCVEMIRNGAGTQFDPDLVEVFLTIESRIEAISQSLSSVDVVADSLIGRPTQSQAAAGNCEANQGADRPTIDETLDSVTQNLDRLDELLGSLGIESHATCATATDLVSAS
;
A
#
# COMPACT_ATOMS: atom_id res chain seq x y z
N ALA A 1 40.67 -49.09 55.33
CA ALA A 1 40.88 -48.58 53.95
C ALA A 1 39.55 -48.48 53.12
N SER A 2 38.49 -49.22 53.50
CA SER A 2 37.24 -49.30 52.71
C SER A 2 36.24 -48.11 52.91
N ALA A 3 36.18 -47.55 54.10
CA ALA A 3 35.23 -46.47 54.44
C ALA A 3 35.63 -45.10 53.83
N LEU A 4 36.92 -44.80 53.80
CA LEU A 4 37.46 -43.56 53.21
C LEU A 4 37.27 -43.53 51.66
N GLY A 5 37.40 -44.67 51.00
CA GLY A 5 37.17 -44.77 49.54
C GLY A 5 35.72 -44.58 49.15
N ALA A 6 34.77 -45.12 49.95
CA ALA A 6 33.32 -44.94 49.69
C ALA A 6 32.88 -43.48 49.92
N SER A 7 33.40 -42.79 50.93
CA SER A 7 33.12 -41.36 51.18
C SER A 7 33.65 -40.48 50.02
N LEU A 8 34.84 -40.74 49.52
CA LEU A 8 35.43 -39.99 48.41
C LEU A 8 34.62 -40.15 47.12
N LEU A 9 34.16 -41.37 46.82
CA LEU A 9 33.32 -41.63 45.61
C LEU A 9 31.97 -40.93 45.71
N LEU A 10 31.34 -40.88 46.90
CA LEU A 10 30.07 -40.19 47.11
C LEU A 10 30.23 -38.67 46.94
N THR A 11 31.31 -38.08 47.47
CA THR A 11 31.54 -36.61 47.33
C THR A 11 31.84 -36.24 45.88
N VAL A 12 32.64 -37.00 45.14
CA VAL A 12 32.91 -36.77 43.73
C VAL A 12 31.63 -36.93 42.90
N GLY A 13 30.85 -37.99 43.16
CA GLY A 13 29.55 -38.19 42.50
C GLY A 13 28.60 -37.04 42.73
N PHE A 14 28.47 -36.54 43.94
CA PHE A 14 27.64 -35.38 44.28
C PHE A 14 28.09 -34.08 43.56
N GLN A 15 29.39 -33.84 43.51
CA GLN A 15 29.96 -32.69 42.80
C GLN A 15 29.69 -32.78 41.28
N CYS A 16 29.82 -33.97 40.68
CA CYS A 16 29.47 -34.17 39.24
C CYS A 16 27.99 -33.88 38.97
N VAL A 17 27.08 -34.30 39.85
CA VAL A 17 25.64 -34.01 39.72
C VAL A 17 25.38 -32.51 39.82
N LEU A 18 26.00 -31.82 40.75
CA LEU A 18 25.84 -30.37 40.89
C LEU A 18 26.36 -29.61 39.66
N LEU A 19 27.53 -30.00 39.15
CA LEU A 19 28.10 -29.40 37.93
C LEU A 19 27.23 -29.65 36.70
N THR A 20 26.73 -30.86 36.51
CA THR A 20 25.84 -31.17 35.39
C THR A 20 24.51 -30.44 35.50
N ALA A 21 23.92 -30.36 36.68
CA ALA A 21 22.71 -29.59 36.92
C ALA A 21 22.93 -28.06 36.69
N GLY A 22 24.06 -27.54 37.15
CA GLY A 22 24.45 -26.15 36.92
C GLY A 22 24.62 -25.82 35.41
N LEU A 23 25.32 -26.69 34.68
CA LEU A 23 25.52 -26.56 33.26
C LEU A 23 24.19 -26.67 32.50
N TRP A 24 23.31 -27.58 32.88
CA TRP A 24 21.99 -27.73 32.32
C TRP A 24 21.11 -26.48 32.55
N TRP A 25 21.09 -25.96 33.80
CA TRP A 25 20.40 -24.73 34.17
C TRP A 25 20.92 -23.52 33.39
N LEU A 26 22.24 -23.39 33.24
CA LEU A 26 22.87 -22.33 32.47
C LEU A 26 22.46 -22.42 30.97
N ARG A 27 22.43 -23.63 30.39
CA ARG A 27 21.96 -23.83 29.02
C ARG A 27 20.49 -23.47 28.85
N LEU A 28 19.62 -23.81 29.81
CA LEU A 28 18.22 -23.44 29.77
C LEU A 28 18.03 -21.93 29.82
N THR A 29 18.70 -21.26 30.75
CA THR A 29 18.57 -19.79 30.91
C THR A 29 19.13 -19.03 29.70
N THR A 30 20.25 -19.48 29.13
CA THR A 30 20.80 -18.88 27.90
C THR A 30 19.86 -19.09 26.71
N ARG A 31 19.30 -20.30 26.56
CA ARG A 31 18.33 -20.60 25.49
C ARG A 31 17.06 -19.75 25.63
N GLN A 32 16.52 -19.59 26.85
CA GLN A 32 15.35 -18.73 27.09
C GLN A 32 15.63 -17.26 26.75
N ARG A 33 16.82 -16.74 27.12
CA ARG A 33 17.23 -15.37 26.79
C ARG A 33 17.36 -15.19 25.27
N GLN A 34 17.89 -16.20 24.58
CA GLN A 34 18.03 -16.14 23.12
C GLN A 34 16.68 -16.13 22.43
N ILE A 35 15.76 -17.02 22.84
CA ILE A 35 14.39 -17.02 22.31
C ILE A 35 13.69 -15.68 22.55
N ALA A 36 13.80 -15.11 23.77
CA ALA A 36 13.22 -13.82 24.09
C ALA A 36 13.82 -12.70 23.22
N ALA A 37 15.14 -12.69 23.01
CA ALA A 37 15.80 -11.72 22.14
C ALA A 37 15.36 -11.86 20.68
N ASP A 38 15.24 -13.09 20.17
CA ASP A 38 14.78 -13.36 18.79
C ASP A 38 13.32 -12.90 18.59
N VAL A 39 12.44 -13.16 19.57
CA VAL A 39 11.04 -12.68 19.52
C VAL A 39 10.99 -11.15 19.51
N THR A 40 11.77 -10.50 20.39
CA THR A 40 11.81 -9.03 20.45
C THR A 40 12.36 -8.45 19.15
N ALA A 41 13.42 -9.03 18.58
CA ALA A 41 13.99 -8.59 17.31
C ALA A 41 12.99 -8.74 16.16
N GLN A 42 12.21 -9.83 16.15
CA GLN A 42 11.18 -10.03 15.14
C GLN A 42 10.04 -9.02 15.30
N GLN A 43 9.59 -8.75 16.52
CA GLN A 43 8.55 -7.72 16.77
C GLN A 43 9.00 -6.33 16.30
N VAL A 44 10.22 -5.91 16.63
CA VAL A 44 10.78 -4.63 16.18
C VAL A 44 10.82 -4.56 14.64
N LYS A 45 11.20 -5.66 13.99
CA LYS A 45 11.21 -5.73 12.53
C LYS A 45 9.80 -5.61 11.94
N ASP A 46 8.84 -6.31 12.51
CA ASP A 46 7.44 -6.27 12.07
C ASP A 46 6.83 -4.88 12.26
N ASP A 47 7.11 -4.22 13.39
CA ASP A 47 6.65 -2.87 13.68
C ASP A 47 7.29 -1.84 12.74
N LEU A 48 8.58 -2.00 12.41
CA LEU A 48 9.26 -1.15 11.43
C LEU A 48 8.61 -1.28 10.05
N VAL A 49 8.32 -2.51 9.60
CA VAL A 49 7.65 -2.76 8.31
C VAL A 49 6.26 -2.15 8.29
N ARG A 50 5.47 -2.31 9.37
CA ARG A 50 4.14 -1.69 9.49
C ARG A 50 4.20 -0.17 9.44
N THR A 51 5.14 0.43 10.19
CA THR A 51 5.34 1.88 10.20
C THR A 51 5.74 2.39 8.82
N GLN A 52 6.65 1.71 8.15
CA GLN A 52 7.05 2.03 6.78
C GLN A 52 5.86 2.00 5.82
N GLN A 53 5.04 0.94 5.87
CA GLN A 53 3.84 0.81 5.04
C GLN A 53 2.81 1.92 5.34
N ALA A 54 2.61 2.28 6.61
CA ALA A 54 1.69 3.35 7.01
C ALA A 54 2.15 4.71 6.49
N VAL A 55 3.44 5.02 6.60
CA VAL A 55 4.02 6.27 6.06
C VAL A 55 3.87 6.33 4.53
N MET A 56 4.15 5.23 3.84
CA MET A 56 4.00 5.17 2.38
C MET A 56 2.55 5.33 1.94
N PHE A 57 1.62 4.67 2.65
CA PHE A 57 0.20 4.86 2.41
C PHE A 57 -0.21 6.32 2.62
N GLY A 58 0.24 6.97 3.69
CA GLY A 58 -0.01 8.39 3.96
C GLY A 58 0.51 9.30 2.86
N LEU A 59 1.73 9.07 2.36
CA LEU A 59 2.31 9.84 1.26
C LEU A 59 1.56 9.64 -0.05
N ALA A 60 1.20 8.41 -0.38
CA ALA A 60 0.39 8.09 -1.56
C ALA A 60 -0.98 8.77 -1.46
N HIS A 61 -1.63 8.70 -0.30
CA HIS A 61 -2.93 9.33 -0.06
C HIS A 61 -2.86 10.86 -0.19
N LEU A 62 -1.80 11.50 0.32
CA LEU A 62 -1.58 12.94 0.14
C LEU A 62 -1.39 13.32 -1.34
N SER A 63 -0.69 12.50 -2.12
CA SER A 63 -0.55 12.72 -3.56
C SER A 63 -1.90 12.65 -4.28
N GLU A 64 -2.74 11.66 -3.93
CA GLU A 64 -4.05 11.45 -4.54
C GLU A 64 -5.13 12.40 -4.05
N SER A 65 -5.00 12.98 -2.85
CA SER A 65 -5.98 13.94 -2.31
C SER A 65 -6.17 15.17 -3.21
N ARG A 66 -5.21 15.43 -4.11
CA ARG A 66 -5.28 16.47 -5.14
C ARG A 66 -6.00 16.03 -6.42
N ASP A 67 -6.11 14.72 -6.65
CA ASP A 67 -6.87 14.14 -7.76
C ASP A 67 -8.31 13.90 -7.32
N ALA A 68 -9.26 13.97 -8.23
CA ALA A 68 -10.68 13.72 -7.96
C ALA A 68 -11.00 12.23 -7.70
N MET A 69 -10.01 11.44 -7.33
CA MET A 69 -10.15 10.02 -7.01
C MET A 69 -10.71 9.84 -5.60
N THR A 70 -11.54 8.84 -5.41
CA THR A 70 -12.10 8.51 -4.08
C THR A 70 -11.01 7.95 -3.17
N GLY A 71 -11.05 8.27 -1.86
CA GLY A 71 -10.03 7.86 -0.88
C GLY A 71 -9.78 6.36 -0.75
N GLN A 72 -10.53 5.52 -1.47
CA GLN A 72 -10.37 4.06 -1.47
C GLN A 72 -9.64 3.52 -2.70
N HIS A 73 -9.25 4.38 -3.65
CA HIS A 73 -8.50 3.94 -4.84
C HIS A 73 -7.24 3.15 -4.44
N LEU A 74 -6.42 3.68 -3.54
CA LEU A 74 -5.21 2.99 -3.07
C LEU A 74 -5.48 1.61 -2.50
N GLN A 75 -6.57 1.49 -1.73
CA GLN A 75 -6.96 0.21 -1.15
C GLN A 75 -7.44 -0.78 -2.22
N ARG A 76 -8.22 -0.31 -3.21
CA ARG A 76 -8.64 -1.14 -4.35
C ARG A 76 -7.44 -1.56 -5.19
N MET A 77 -6.54 -0.63 -5.52
CA MET A 77 -5.29 -0.91 -6.24
C MET A 77 -4.46 -2.00 -5.58
N LYS A 78 -4.27 -1.88 -4.25
CA LYS A 78 -3.57 -2.90 -3.47
C LYS A 78 -4.23 -4.27 -3.62
N LEU A 79 -5.55 -4.36 -3.43
CA LEU A 79 -6.27 -5.63 -3.44
C LEU A 79 -6.39 -6.24 -4.84
N PHE A 80 -6.69 -5.45 -5.87
CA PHE A 80 -6.75 -5.94 -7.25
C PHE A 80 -5.39 -6.47 -7.73
N THR A 81 -4.32 -5.71 -7.44
CA THR A 81 -2.95 -6.12 -7.76
C THR A 81 -2.57 -7.42 -7.04
N ARG A 82 -2.93 -7.53 -5.75
CA ARG A 82 -2.70 -8.74 -4.95
C ARG A 82 -3.40 -9.95 -5.56
N GLU A 83 -4.70 -9.86 -5.84
CA GLU A 83 -5.49 -10.98 -6.38
C GLU A 83 -4.95 -11.44 -7.73
N LEU A 84 -4.66 -10.50 -8.64
CA LEU A 84 -4.10 -10.84 -9.95
C LEU A 84 -2.72 -11.48 -9.81
N THR A 85 -1.83 -10.93 -8.97
CA THR A 85 -0.50 -11.49 -8.73
C THR A 85 -0.57 -12.88 -8.11
N ALA A 86 -1.46 -13.09 -7.13
CA ALA A 86 -1.67 -14.39 -6.50
C ALA A 86 -2.18 -15.44 -7.50
N ALA A 87 -3.08 -15.06 -8.41
CA ALA A 87 -3.55 -15.95 -9.46
C ALA A 87 -2.44 -16.29 -10.47
N LEU A 88 -1.65 -15.29 -10.89
CA LEU A 88 -0.51 -15.48 -11.78
C LEU A 88 0.55 -16.41 -11.19
N SER A 89 0.81 -16.35 -9.88
CA SER A 89 1.77 -17.23 -9.20
C SER A 89 1.42 -18.72 -9.29
N GLN A 90 0.16 -19.06 -9.55
CA GLN A 90 -0.31 -20.44 -9.73
C GLN A 90 -0.15 -20.95 -11.16
N THR A 91 0.23 -20.09 -12.11
CA THR A 91 0.40 -20.48 -13.51
C THR A 91 1.84 -20.91 -13.78
N VAL A 92 2.01 -21.89 -14.66
CA VAL A 92 3.35 -22.43 -15.03
C VAL A 92 4.28 -21.34 -15.56
N LYS A 93 3.72 -20.37 -16.29
CA LYS A 93 4.49 -19.29 -16.91
C LYS A 93 5.10 -18.32 -15.90
N PHE A 94 4.37 -17.98 -14.83
CA PHE A 94 4.75 -16.92 -13.92
C PHE A 94 5.20 -17.41 -12.53
N GLN A 95 4.97 -18.68 -12.16
CA GLN A 95 5.28 -19.23 -10.84
C GLN A 95 6.76 -19.08 -10.44
N SER A 96 7.69 -19.10 -11.41
CA SER A 96 9.13 -18.92 -11.14
C SER A 96 9.53 -17.45 -11.00
N LEU A 97 8.71 -16.51 -11.49
CA LEU A 97 8.95 -15.06 -11.43
C LEU A 97 8.30 -14.43 -10.18
N ILE A 98 7.17 -14.98 -9.75
CA ILE A 98 6.39 -14.48 -8.62
C ILE A 98 6.73 -15.32 -7.38
N THR A 99 7.79 -14.91 -6.67
CA THR A 99 8.19 -15.53 -5.41
C THR A 99 7.28 -15.09 -4.25
N PRO A 100 7.31 -15.76 -3.07
CA PRO A 100 6.54 -15.32 -1.90
C PRO A 100 6.82 -13.87 -1.49
N GLU A 101 8.05 -13.38 -1.71
CA GLU A 101 8.45 -12.01 -1.40
C GLU A 101 7.91 -10.99 -2.41
N TYR A 102 7.59 -11.43 -3.64
CA TYR A 102 7.09 -10.56 -4.70
C TYR A 102 5.73 -9.93 -4.35
N LEU A 103 4.83 -10.71 -3.73
CA LEU A 103 3.47 -10.29 -3.43
C LEU A 103 3.41 -9.06 -2.50
N PRO A 104 4.05 -9.04 -1.31
CA PRO A 104 4.03 -7.86 -0.45
C PRO A 104 4.73 -6.64 -1.09
N LEU A 105 5.73 -6.85 -1.96
CA LEU A 105 6.42 -5.74 -2.63
C LEU A 105 5.52 -5.07 -3.67
N ILE A 106 4.81 -5.85 -4.50
CA ILE A 106 3.94 -5.29 -5.53
C ILE A 106 2.70 -4.61 -4.93
N GLU A 107 2.16 -5.12 -3.81
CA GLU A 107 1.05 -4.47 -3.09
C GLU A 107 1.38 -3.03 -2.70
N VAL A 108 2.56 -2.82 -2.13
CA VAL A 108 3.00 -1.49 -1.70
C VAL A 108 3.43 -0.64 -2.90
N GLY A 109 4.12 -1.25 -3.88
CA GLY A 109 4.52 -0.56 -5.11
C GLY A 109 3.33 -0.02 -5.91
N ALA A 110 2.23 -0.78 -5.98
CA ALA A 110 1.01 -0.37 -6.65
C ALA A 110 0.38 0.89 -6.04
N MET A 111 0.50 1.09 -4.72
CA MET A 111 0.00 2.31 -4.06
C MET A 111 0.81 3.55 -4.43
N LEU A 112 2.06 3.40 -4.88
CA LEU A 112 2.96 4.51 -5.22
C LEU A 112 3.01 4.81 -6.73
N HIS A 113 2.21 4.11 -7.57
CA HIS A 113 2.29 4.25 -9.03
C HIS A 113 2.15 5.69 -9.50
N ASP A 114 1.29 6.45 -8.86
CA ASP A 114 0.90 7.81 -9.23
C ASP A 114 1.49 8.93 -8.34
N ILE A 115 2.47 8.62 -7.48
CA ILE A 115 3.04 9.60 -6.54
C ILE A 115 3.58 10.86 -7.23
N GLY A 116 4.01 10.76 -8.49
CA GLY A 116 4.50 11.87 -9.30
C GLY A 116 3.43 12.86 -9.75
N LYS A 117 2.14 12.56 -9.59
CA LYS A 117 1.06 13.53 -9.82
C LYS A 117 1.19 14.77 -8.93
N VAL A 118 1.91 14.67 -7.81
CA VAL A 118 2.24 15.83 -6.97
C VAL A 118 2.96 16.94 -7.75
N GLY A 119 3.71 16.61 -8.80
CA GLY A 119 4.41 17.56 -9.67
C GLY A 119 3.59 18.09 -10.84
N VAL A 120 2.36 17.61 -11.03
CA VAL A 120 1.45 18.09 -12.08
C VAL A 120 0.65 19.29 -11.56
N ALA A 121 0.51 20.32 -12.39
CA ALA A 121 -0.23 21.53 -12.00
C ALA A 121 -1.72 21.25 -11.84
N ASP A 122 -2.36 21.82 -10.80
CA ASP A 122 -3.79 21.59 -10.48
C ASP A 122 -4.73 21.93 -11.64
N ARG A 123 -4.42 22.97 -12.42
CA ARG A 123 -5.19 23.34 -13.62
C ARG A 123 -5.27 22.23 -14.67
N ILE A 124 -4.34 21.26 -14.65
CA ILE A 124 -4.30 20.09 -15.54
C ILE A 124 -4.91 18.89 -14.84
N LEU A 125 -4.47 18.62 -13.60
CA LEU A 125 -4.91 17.48 -12.81
C LEU A 125 -6.42 17.50 -12.55
N GLN A 126 -6.97 18.67 -12.21
CA GLN A 126 -8.38 18.85 -11.85
C GLN A 126 -9.21 19.46 -13.01
N LYS A 127 -8.69 19.47 -14.24
CA LYS A 127 -9.40 20.07 -15.37
C LYS A 127 -10.71 19.37 -15.65
N PRO A 128 -11.85 20.09 -15.64
CA PRO A 128 -13.12 19.53 -16.07
C PRO A 128 -13.12 19.35 -17.61
N GLY A 129 -13.07 18.10 -18.05
CA GLY A 129 -13.13 17.75 -19.47
C GLY A 129 -11.80 17.24 -20.05
N SER A 130 -11.73 17.17 -21.36
CA SER A 130 -10.58 16.60 -22.06
C SER A 130 -9.34 17.51 -22.01
N LEU A 131 -8.18 16.91 -21.85
CA LEU A 131 -6.89 17.61 -21.92
C LEU A 131 -6.55 17.93 -23.39
N THR A 132 -6.01 19.12 -23.63
CA THR A 132 -5.36 19.46 -24.90
C THR A 132 -4.09 18.61 -25.08
N HIS A 133 -3.53 18.57 -26.28
CA HIS A 133 -2.28 17.85 -26.54
C HIS A 133 -1.10 18.36 -25.67
N ALA A 134 -1.05 19.65 -25.37
CA ALA A 134 0.00 20.23 -24.52
C ALA A 134 -0.19 19.81 -23.05
N GLU A 135 -1.43 19.87 -22.54
CA GLU A 135 -1.76 19.46 -21.18
C GLU A 135 -1.59 17.95 -21.00
N ARG A 136 -1.94 17.15 -22.03
CA ARG A 136 -1.71 15.71 -22.01
C ARG A 136 -0.21 15.39 -21.88
N ARG A 137 0.65 16.03 -22.64
CA ARG A 137 2.12 15.86 -22.51
C ARG A 137 2.63 16.22 -21.13
N GLU A 138 2.03 17.24 -20.49
CA GLU A 138 2.40 17.61 -19.11
C GLU A 138 1.92 16.56 -18.11
N MET A 139 0.69 16.03 -18.27
CA MET A 139 0.17 14.93 -17.47
C MET A 139 1.04 13.67 -17.63
N GLU A 140 1.44 13.32 -18.84
CA GLU A 140 2.27 12.15 -19.17
C GLU A 140 3.70 12.21 -18.58
N ARG A 141 4.06 13.32 -17.89
CA ARG A 141 5.33 13.42 -17.16
C ARG A 141 5.30 12.83 -15.76
N HIS A 142 4.12 12.57 -15.17
CA HIS A 142 4.07 12.07 -13.79
C HIS A 142 4.85 10.75 -13.57
N PRO A 143 4.97 9.79 -14.51
CA PRO A 143 5.80 8.61 -14.31
C PRO A 143 7.28 8.96 -14.15
N LEU A 144 7.79 9.94 -14.91
CA LEU A 144 9.15 10.43 -14.80
C LEU A 144 9.38 11.15 -13.47
N ILE A 145 8.42 11.95 -13.02
CA ILE A 145 8.47 12.64 -11.71
C ILE A 145 8.46 11.61 -10.58
N SER A 146 7.63 10.57 -10.68
CA SER A 146 7.60 9.44 -9.73
C SER A 146 8.97 8.76 -9.66
N SER A 147 9.54 8.44 -10.82
CA SER A 147 10.86 7.81 -10.96
C SER A 147 11.96 8.66 -10.29
N ASP A 148 11.99 9.96 -10.56
CA ASP A 148 12.97 10.88 -9.95
C ASP A 148 12.81 10.94 -8.42
N CYS A 149 11.58 11.00 -7.92
CA CYS A 149 11.30 11.00 -6.49
C CYS A 149 11.82 9.72 -5.82
N LEU A 150 11.47 8.55 -6.35
CA LEU A 150 11.89 7.26 -5.81
C LEU A 150 13.41 7.06 -5.89
N THR A 151 14.04 7.53 -6.96
CA THR A 151 15.51 7.54 -7.11
C THR A 151 16.19 8.40 -6.03
N GLN A 152 15.63 9.56 -5.66
CA GLN A 152 16.16 10.37 -4.57
C GLN A 152 16.04 9.69 -3.21
N VAL A 153 14.93 8.97 -2.97
CA VAL A 153 14.74 8.14 -1.77
C VAL A 153 15.79 7.03 -1.73
N GLU A 154 15.98 6.31 -2.83
CA GLU A 154 16.96 5.22 -2.93
C GLU A 154 18.40 5.71 -2.67
N LYS A 155 18.78 6.88 -3.18
CA LYS A 155 20.11 7.49 -2.91
C LYS A 155 20.34 7.77 -1.42
N ARG A 156 19.30 8.03 -0.64
CA ARG A 156 19.41 8.34 0.80
C ARG A 156 19.34 7.10 1.68
N LEU A 157 18.51 6.12 1.32
CA LEU A 157 18.24 4.94 2.14
C LEU A 157 19.04 3.71 1.70
N GLY A 158 19.64 3.74 0.52
CA GLY A 158 20.23 2.60 -0.16
C GLY A 158 19.20 1.86 -1.01
N SER A 159 19.71 1.02 -1.92
CA SER A 159 18.85 0.20 -2.79
C SER A 159 18.13 -0.88 -1.99
N SER A 160 16.86 -1.09 -2.31
CA SER A 160 16.04 -2.17 -1.76
C SER A 160 15.10 -2.73 -2.83
N ASN A 161 14.75 -4.01 -2.73
CA ASN A 161 13.82 -4.68 -3.66
C ASN A 161 12.47 -3.95 -3.74
N PHE A 162 12.05 -3.36 -2.62
CA PHE A 162 10.83 -2.57 -2.54
C PHE A 162 10.90 -1.30 -3.41
N LEU A 163 11.96 -0.48 -3.24
CA LEU A 163 12.13 0.76 -4.01
C LEU A 163 12.30 0.47 -5.50
N GLN A 164 13.02 -0.60 -5.85
CA GLN A 164 13.15 -1.03 -7.24
C GLN A 164 11.79 -1.38 -7.84
N MET A 165 10.96 -2.18 -7.16
CA MET A 165 9.63 -2.53 -7.67
C MET A 165 8.69 -1.33 -7.76
N ALA A 166 8.67 -0.45 -6.75
CA ALA A 166 7.90 0.78 -6.77
C ALA A 166 8.32 1.68 -7.94
N HIS A 167 9.62 1.80 -8.20
CA HIS A 167 10.17 2.56 -9.33
C HIS A 167 9.73 1.97 -10.67
N GLU A 168 9.83 0.65 -10.86
CA GLU A 168 9.39 -0.02 -12.09
C GLU A 168 7.90 0.22 -12.34
N ILE A 169 7.06 0.06 -11.31
CA ILE A 169 5.62 0.28 -11.43
C ILE A 169 5.35 1.74 -11.78
N ALA A 170 5.87 2.67 -11.01
CA ALA A 170 5.60 4.09 -11.18
C ALA A 170 6.05 4.62 -12.53
N LEU A 171 7.17 4.10 -13.06
CA LEU A 171 7.72 4.53 -14.34
C LEU A 171 7.01 3.93 -15.55
N TYR A 172 6.53 2.67 -15.45
CA TYR A 172 6.11 1.91 -16.61
C TYR A 172 4.63 1.48 -16.62
N HIS A 173 3.80 1.80 -15.62
CA HIS A 173 2.39 1.37 -15.58
C HIS A 173 1.52 1.93 -16.70
N HIS A 174 1.98 2.98 -17.39
CA HIS A 174 1.33 3.53 -18.59
C HIS A 174 1.95 3.06 -19.91
N GLU A 175 2.96 2.18 -19.86
CA GLU A 175 3.41 1.50 -21.06
C GLU A 175 2.33 0.52 -21.54
N ARG A 176 2.33 0.27 -22.85
CA ARG A 176 1.34 -0.59 -23.49
C ARG A 176 2.01 -1.75 -24.20
N TRP A 177 1.36 -2.88 -24.18
CA TRP A 177 1.88 -4.09 -24.84
C TRP A 177 2.24 -3.86 -26.31
N ASP A 178 1.49 -3.01 -27.01
CA ASP A 178 1.70 -2.64 -28.43
C ASP A 178 2.79 -1.57 -28.65
N GLY A 179 3.46 -1.08 -27.61
CA GLY A 179 4.50 -0.06 -27.66
C GLY A 179 4.00 1.36 -27.89
N LYS A 180 2.68 1.60 -27.80
CA LYS A 180 2.09 2.94 -27.97
C LYS A 180 1.85 3.64 -26.63
N GLY A 181 2.47 3.14 -25.57
CA GLY A 181 2.44 3.71 -24.24
C GLY A 181 3.47 4.83 -24.04
N TYR A 182 3.62 5.24 -22.81
CA TYR A 182 4.59 6.25 -22.38
C TYR A 182 5.19 5.86 -21.02
N PRO A 183 6.38 6.38 -20.65
CA PRO A 183 7.14 7.45 -21.30
C PRO A 183 8.11 6.99 -22.39
N TYR A 184 8.44 5.71 -22.53
CA TYR A 184 9.47 5.21 -23.42
C TYR A 184 8.96 4.41 -24.63
N GLY A 185 7.69 4.02 -24.64
CA GLY A 185 7.11 3.18 -25.69
C GLY A 185 7.66 1.75 -25.66
N LEU A 186 7.86 1.20 -24.47
CA LEU A 186 8.28 -0.20 -24.30
C LEU A 186 7.23 -1.15 -24.86
N HIS A 187 7.71 -2.24 -25.50
CA HIS A 187 6.84 -3.22 -26.16
C HIS A 187 6.93 -4.60 -25.50
N GLY A 188 5.79 -5.25 -25.32
CA GLY A 188 5.69 -6.64 -24.92
C GLY A 188 6.38 -6.91 -23.57
N ALA A 189 7.19 -7.95 -23.52
CA ALA A 189 7.89 -8.38 -22.31
C ALA A 189 9.07 -7.46 -21.89
N ALA A 190 9.39 -6.42 -22.68
CA ALA A 190 10.32 -5.38 -22.24
C ALA A 190 9.71 -4.49 -21.13
N ILE A 191 8.37 -4.48 -21.02
CA ILE A 191 7.68 -3.85 -19.90
C ILE A 191 7.82 -4.74 -18.65
N PRO A 192 8.30 -4.24 -17.50
CA PRO A 192 8.39 -5.03 -16.27
C PRO A 192 7.07 -5.71 -15.91
N LEU A 193 7.13 -6.94 -15.39
CA LEU A 193 5.93 -7.71 -15.02
C LEU A 193 5.07 -6.96 -14.01
N SER A 194 5.69 -6.32 -13.03
CA SER A 194 5.04 -5.49 -12.01
C SER A 194 4.18 -4.39 -12.62
N ALA A 195 4.71 -3.67 -13.60
CA ALA A 195 4.01 -2.60 -14.30
C ALA A 195 2.85 -3.12 -15.16
N ARG A 196 3.04 -4.27 -15.86
CA ARG A 196 1.96 -4.91 -16.64
C ARG A 196 0.78 -5.34 -15.77
N ILE A 197 1.05 -5.86 -14.56
CA ILE A 197 0.02 -6.27 -13.60
C ILE A 197 -0.75 -5.04 -13.12
N VAL A 198 -0.03 -4.00 -12.68
CA VAL A 198 -0.64 -2.77 -12.14
C VAL A 198 -1.45 -2.04 -13.22
N ALA A 199 -1.02 -2.04 -14.48
CA ALA A 199 -1.76 -1.43 -15.59
C ALA A 199 -3.18 -2.01 -15.77
N ILE A 200 -3.37 -3.32 -15.57
CA ILE A 200 -4.71 -3.94 -15.61
C ILE A 200 -5.54 -3.49 -14.41
N ALA A 201 -4.96 -3.51 -13.21
CA ALA A 201 -5.62 -3.12 -11.97
C ALA A 201 -6.08 -1.65 -12.02
N ASP A 202 -5.20 -0.74 -12.47
CA ASP A 202 -5.47 0.69 -12.57
C ASP A 202 -6.60 0.98 -13.58
N VAL A 203 -6.54 0.38 -14.76
CA VAL A 203 -7.60 0.57 -15.76
C VAL A 203 -8.92 0.00 -15.28
N TYR A 204 -8.93 -1.18 -14.63
CA TYR A 204 -10.16 -1.72 -14.06
C TYR A 204 -10.74 -0.78 -13.00
N ASP A 205 -9.93 -0.28 -12.08
CA ASP A 205 -10.37 0.70 -11.07
C ASP A 205 -10.92 1.97 -11.70
N ALA A 206 -10.22 2.50 -12.70
CA ALA A 206 -10.63 3.70 -13.43
C ALA A 206 -11.96 3.55 -14.18
N LEU A 207 -12.31 2.33 -14.60
CA LEU A 207 -13.56 2.02 -15.29
C LEU A 207 -14.69 1.74 -14.29
N SER A 208 -14.43 0.99 -13.24
CA SER A 208 -15.43 0.51 -12.26
C SER A 208 -15.74 1.54 -11.16
N SER A 209 -14.97 2.62 -11.06
CA SER A 209 -15.16 3.68 -10.05
C SER A 209 -15.82 4.91 -10.64
N PRO A 210 -16.78 5.56 -9.93
CA PRO A 210 -17.36 6.82 -10.39
C PRO A 210 -16.30 7.93 -10.33
N ARG A 211 -16.31 8.81 -11.34
CA ARG A 211 -15.49 10.03 -11.39
C ARG A 211 -16.40 11.24 -11.49
N VAL A 212 -15.91 12.43 -11.12
CA VAL A 212 -16.69 13.68 -11.09
C VAL A 212 -17.50 13.90 -12.37
N TYR A 213 -17.01 13.44 -13.51
CA TYR A 213 -17.61 13.67 -14.83
C TYR A 213 -18.11 12.40 -15.52
N LYS A 214 -18.04 11.22 -14.85
CA LYS A 214 -18.39 9.96 -15.47
C LYS A 214 -18.86 8.92 -14.46
N PRO A 215 -20.07 8.35 -14.64
CA PRO A 215 -20.51 7.23 -13.83
C PRO A 215 -19.60 6.02 -14.03
N ALA A 216 -19.54 5.13 -13.04
CA ALA A 216 -18.88 3.84 -13.16
C ALA A 216 -19.52 3.01 -14.27
N PHE A 217 -18.70 2.27 -15.02
CA PHE A 217 -19.23 1.25 -15.92
C PHE A 217 -19.65 0.00 -15.14
N PRO A 218 -20.68 -0.73 -15.61
CA PRO A 218 -20.98 -2.06 -15.10
C PRO A 218 -19.77 -2.99 -15.21
N HIS A 219 -19.65 -3.93 -14.25
CA HIS A 219 -18.54 -4.87 -14.20
C HIS A 219 -18.28 -5.59 -15.53
N GLU A 220 -19.34 -6.11 -16.17
CA GLU A 220 -19.24 -6.85 -17.42
C GLU A 220 -18.65 -5.98 -18.55
N GLN A 221 -18.95 -4.68 -18.54
CA GLN A 221 -18.35 -3.76 -19.52
C GLN A 221 -16.88 -3.52 -19.24
N CYS A 222 -16.49 -3.38 -17.96
CA CYS A 222 -15.09 -3.23 -17.55
C CYS A 222 -14.28 -4.46 -18.00
N VAL A 223 -14.79 -5.66 -17.75
CA VAL A 223 -14.16 -6.93 -18.13
C VAL A 223 -14.02 -7.03 -19.65
N GLU A 224 -15.07 -6.67 -20.41
CA GLU A 224 -15.03 -6.71 -21.87
C GLU A 224 -14.02 -5.71 -22.44
N MET A 225 -13.88 -4.52 -21.86
CA MET A 225 -12.87 -3.54 -22.27
C MET A 225 -11.46 -4.04 -22.02
N ILE A 226 -11.20 -4.72 -20.89
CA ILE A 226 -9.90 -5.33 -20.60
C ILE A 226 -9.62 -6.47 -21.55
N ARG A 227 -10.61 -7.35 -21.83
CA ARG A 227 -10.50 -8.45 -22.80
C ARG A 227 -10.12 -7.94 -24.18
N ASN A 228 -10.79 -6.90 -24.66
CA ASN A 228 -10.53 -6.28 -25.97
C ASN A 228 -9.17 -5.55 -26.02
N GLY A 229 -8.60 -5.20 -24.86
CA GLY A 229 -7.26 -4.65 -24.72
C GLY A 229 -6.13 -5.67 -24.80
N ALA A 230 -6.41 -6.97 -24.78
CA ALA A 230 -5.40 -8.03 -24.85
C ALA A 230 -4.56 -7.92 -26.15
N GLY A 231 -3.24 -8.02 -26.01
CA GLY A 231 -2.30 -7.91 -27.14
C GLY A 231 -2.11 -6.48 -27.68
N THR A 232 -2.86 -5.51 -27.17
CA THR A 232 -2.72 -4.08 -27.52
C THR A 232 -2.32 -3.25 -26.30
N GLN A 233 -3.23 -2.98 -25.40
CA GLN A 233 -2.93 -2.27 -24.16
C GLN A 233 -2.29 -3.19 -23.12
N PHE A 234 -2.79 -4.42 -22.99
CA PHE A 234 -2.43 -5.36 -21.95
C PHE A 234 -1.72 -6.60 -22.50
N ASP A 235 -0.89 -7.18 -21.64
CA ASP A 235 -0.30 -8.50 -21.88
C ASP A 235 -1.43 -9.55 -21.98
N PRO A 236 -1.54 -10.29 -23.11
CA PRO A 236 -2.62 -11.23 -23.31
C PRO A 236 -2.65 -12.37 -22.29
N ASP A 237 -1.48 -12.82 -21.80
CA ASP A 237 -1.43 -13.88 -20.78
C ASP A 237 -1.94 -13.38 -19.41
N LEU A 238 -1.68 -12.11 -19.08
CA LEU A 238 -2.21 -11.51 -17.86
C LEU A 238 -3.72 -11.31 -17.95
N VAL A 239 -4.23 -10.92 -19.11
CA VAL A 239 -5.67 -10.79 -19.33
C VAL A 239 -6.36 -12.15 -19.21
N GLU A 240 -5.79 -13.23 -19.75
CA GLU A 240 -6.33 -14.57 -19.60
C GLU A 240 -6.51 -14.94 -18.13
N VAL A 241 -5.49 -14.70 -17.30
CA VAL A 241 -5.56 -14.95 -15.84
C VAL A 241 -6.55 -14.00 -15.15
N PHE A 242 -6.59 -12.72 -15.51
CA PHE A 242 -7.56 -11.76 -14.98
C PHE A 242 -9.00 -12.25 -15.15
N LEU A 243 -9.33 -12.78 -16.35
CA LEU A 243 -10.66 -13.30 -16.66
C LEU A 243 -11.05 -14.52 -15.78
N THR A 244 -10.09 -15.27 -15.24
CA THR A 244 -10.39 -16.38 -14.31
C THR A 244 -10.76 -15.92 -12.91
N ILE A 245 -10.44 -14.68 -12.55
CA ILE A 245 -10.66 -14.11 -11.20
C ILE A 245 -11.60 -12.90 -11.21
N GLU A 246 -12.23 -12.56 -12.33
CA GLU A 246 -13.06 -11.36 -12.51
C GLU A 246 -14.12 -11.21 -11.40
N SER A 247 -14.78 -12.29 -11.01
CA SER A 247 -15.80 -12.29 -9.94
C SER A 247 -15.22 -11.94 -8.55
N ARG A 248 -13.95 -12.30 -8.28
CA ARG A 248 -13.26 -11.90 -7.04
C ARG A 248 -12.90 -10.41 -7.07
N ILE A 249 -12.47 -9.92 -8.22
CA ILE A 249 -12.18 -8.50 -8.43
C ILE A 249 -13.45 -7.66 -8.25
N GLU A 250 -14.59 -8.12 -8.79
CA GLU A 250 -15.89 -7.48 -8.59
C GLU A 250 -16.29 -7.42 -7.12
N ALA A 251 -16.18 -8.54 -6.39
CA ALA A 251 -16.51 -8.60 -4.97
C ALA A 251 -15.68 -7.61 -4.13
N ILE A 252 -14.40 -7.43 -4.44
CA ILE A 252 -13.54 -6.42 -3.79
C ILE A 252 -14.07 -5.01 -4.11
N SER A 253 -14.38 -4.70 -5.38
CA SER A 253 -14.89 -3.40 -5.79
C SER A 253 -16.19 -3.06 -5.05
N GLN A 254 -17.12 -4.00 -4.96
CA GLN A 254 -18.41 -3.82 -4.28
C GLN A 254 -18.25 -3.65 -2.76
N SER A 255 -17.39 -4.45 -2.13
CA SER A 255 -17.18 -4.40 -0.68
C SER A 255 -16.63 -3.05 -0.22
N LEU A 256 -15.72 -2.47 -0.97
CA LEU A 256 -15.13 -1.16 -0.65
C LEU A 256 -16.09 -0.02 -0.97
N SER A 257 -16.86 -0.10 -2.06
CA SER A 257 -17.89 0.91 -2.38
C SER A 257 -18.99 1.01 -1.31
N SER A 258 -19.34 -0.09 -0.65
CA SER A 258 -20.34 -0.09 0.43
C SER A 258 -19.83 0.59 1.71
N VAL A 259 -18.53 0.54 1.98
CA VAL A 259 -17.90 1.22 3.13
C VAL A 259 -17.93 2.74 2.96
N ASP A 260 -17.74 3.27 1.74
CA ASP A 260 -17.85 4.70 1.45
C ASP A 260 -19.26 5.23 1.72
N VAL A 261 -20.29 4.50 1.31
CA VAL A 261 -21.70 4.90 1.54
C VAL A 261 -22.01 4.97 3.03
N VAL A 262 -21.49 4.03 3.84
CA VAL A 262 -21.68 4.04 5.29
C VAL A 262 -20.89 5.18 5.94
N ALA A 263 -19.65 5.39 5.54
CA ALA A 263 -18.80 6.47 6.07
C ALA A 263 -19.39 7.85 5.73
N ASP A 264 -19.82 8.10 4.49
CA ASP A 264 -20.45 9.35 4.09
C ASP A 264 -21.78 9.58 4.82
N SER A 265 -22.55 8.54 5.09
CA SER A 265 -23.80 8.64 5.87
C SER A 265 -23.56 8.98 7.34
N LEU A 266 -22.45 8.48 7.93
CA LEU A 266 -22.07 8.76 9.32
C LEU A 266 -21.47 10.18 9.49
N ILE A 267 -20.79 10.72 8.46
CA ILE A 267 -20.16 12.04 8.48
C ILE A 267 -21.14 13.15 8.00
N GLY A 268 -22.36 12.77 7.56
CA GLY A 268 -23.39 13.73 7.12
C GLY A 268 -23.07 14.37 5.77
N ARG A 269 -22.19 13.82 4.95
CA ARG A 269 -21.97 14.24 3.56
C ARG A 269 -23.16 13.79 2.71
N PRO A 270 -23.80 14.69 1.93
CA PRO A 270 -24.91 14.29 1.06
C PRO A 270 -24.41 13.33 -0.01
N THR A 271 -25.05 12.16 -0.13
CA THR A 271 -24.78 11.21 -1.21
C THR A 271 -25.02 11.90 -2.56
N GLN A 272 -24.18 11.65 -3.56
CA GLN A 272 -24.24 12.29 -4.90
C GLN A 272 -25.62 12.19 -5.59
N SER A 273 -26.48 11.27 -5.17
CA SER A 273 -27.86 11.14 -5.66
C SER A 273 -28.79 12.27 -5.21
N GLN A 274 -28.47 12.98 -4.12
CA GLN A 274 -29.27 14.11 -3.63
C GLN A 274 -28.82 15.47 -4.19
N ALA A 275 -27.60 15.57 -4.70
CA ALA A 275 -27.05 16.80 -5.30
C ALA A 275 -27.61 17.09 -6.71
N ALA A 276 -28.20 16.09 -7.38
CA ALA A 276 -28.77 16.27 -8.73
C ALA A 276 -30.17 16.91 -8.76
N ALA A 277 -30.82 17.10 -7.61
CA ALA A 277 -32.18 17.63 -7.51
C ALA A 277 -32.28 19.08 -6.95
N GLY A 278 -31.17 19.71 -6.64
CA GLY A 278 -31.13 21.07 -6.10
C GLY A 278 -30.55 22.08 -7.09
N ASN A 279 -31.32 23.08 -7.44
CA ASN A 279 -31.05 24.18 -8.36
C ASN A 279 -29.68 24.83 -8.19
N CYS A 280 -29.09 25.20 -9.34
CA CYS A 280 -28.00 26.15 -9.48
C CYS A 280 -28.36 27.51 -8.82
N GLU A 281 -27.86 27.76 -7.61
CA GLU A 281 -27.57 29.09 -7.14
C GLU A 281 -26.11 29.15 -6.71
N ALA A 282 -25.39 30.05 -7.35
CA ALA A 282 -23.99 30.32 -7.13
C ALA A 282 -23.73 30.74 -5.69
N ASN A 283 -23.08 29.91 -4.90
CA ASN A 283 -22.50 30.31 -3.62
C ASN A 283 -20.99 30.51 -3.79
N GLN A 284 -20.59 31.75 -4.01
CA GLN A 284 -19.23 32.23 -3.89
C GLN A 284 -18.91 32.37 -2.40
N GLY A 285 -17.94 31.61 -1.89
CA GLY A 285 -17.39 31.87 -0.57
C GLY A 285 -17.53 30.70 0.43
N ALA A 286 -17.04 29.54 0.10
CA ALA A 286 -16.71 28.55 1.13
C ALA A 286 -15.19 28.66 1.40
N ASP A 287 -14.85 29.24 2.57
CA ASP A 287 -13.48 29.25 3.08
C ASP A 287 -12.94 27.82 3.14
N ARG A 288 -11.73 27.63 2.59
CA ARG A 288 -10.98 26.38 2.77
C ARG A 288 -10.60 26.28 4.25
N PRO A 289 -10.73 25.11 4.89
CA PRO A 289 -10.26 24.94 6.25
C PRO A 289 -8.78 25.33 6.33
N THR A 290 -8.42 26.07 7.34
CA THR A 290 -7.03 26.46 7.63
C THR A 290 -6.22 25.21 8.00
N ILE A 291 -4.89 25.31 7.90
CA ILE A 291 -4.00 24.20 8.31
C ILE A 291 -4.28 23.80 9.76
N ASP A 292 -4.59 24.75 10.62
CA ASP A 292 -4.93 24.52 12.04
C ASP A 292 -6.23 23.72 12.19
N GLU A 293 -7.30 24.04 11.43
CA GLU A 293 -8.55 23.27 11.45
C GLU A 293 -8.37 21.84 10.93
N THR A 294 -7.46 21.65 9.99
CA THR A 294 -7.11 20.30 9.48
C THR A 294 -6.32 19.51 10.52
N LEU A 295 -5.39 20.15 11.23
CA LEU A 295 -4.61 19.54 12.32
C LEU A 295 -5.50 19.19 13.51
N ASP A 296 -6.45 20.04 13.88
CA ASP A 296 -7.43 19.77 14.95
C ASP A 296 -8.32 18.57 14.60
N SER A 297 -8.75 18.48 13.35
CA SER A 297 -9.53 17.33 12.85
C SER A 297 -8.74 16.02 12.88
N VAL A 298 -7.46 16.07 12.54
CA VAL A 298 -6.57 14.89 12.61
C VAL A 298 -6.34 14.47 14.06
N THR A 299 -6.12 15.43 14.97
CA THR A 299 -5.93 15.18 16.41
C THR A 299 -7.19 14.54 17.01
N GLN A 300 -8.38 15.06 16.73
CA GLN A 300 -9.65 14.48 17.20
C GLN A 300 -9.88 13.05 16.66
N ASN A 301 -9.45 12.76 15.45
CA ASN A 301 -9.58 11.42 14.88
C ASN A 301 -8.58 10.44 15.51
N LEU A 302 -7.38 10.90 15.90
CA LEU A 302 -6.41 10.09 16.64
C LEU A 302 -6.91 9.78 18.05
N ASP A 303 -7.48 10.75 18.76
CA ASP A 303 -8.07 10.55 20.09
C ASP A 303 -9.24 9.55 20.06
N ARG A 304 -10.10 9.62 19.04
CA ARG A 304 -11.17 8.63 18.80
C ARG A 304 -10.63 7.24 18.51
N LEU A 305 -9.53 7.14 17.78
CA LEU A 305 -8.87 5.87 17.49
C LEU A 305 -8.32 5.24 18.77
N ASP A 306 -7.71 6.04 19.65
CA ASP A 306 -7.21 5.60 20.94
C ASP A 306 -8.34 5.16 21.88
N GLU A 307 -9.48 5.84 21.91
CA GLU A 307 -10.68 5.39 22.63
C GLU A 307 -11.22 4.06 22.10
N LEU A 308 -11.25 3.87 20.78
CA LEU A 308 -11.69 2.61 20.16
C LEU A 308 -10.72 1.47 20.45
N LEU A 309 -9.41 1.72 20.41
CA LEU A 309 -8.39 0.72 20.74
C LEU A 309 -8.45 0.35 22.23
N GLY A 310 -8.67 1.32 23.12
CA GLY A 310 -8.89 1.10 24.54
C GLY A 310 -10.14 0.26 24.82
N SER A 311 -11.23 0.47 24.09
CA SER A 311 -12.47 -0.31 24.19
C SER A 311 -12.32 -1.77 23.73
N LEU A 312 -11.32 -2.04 22.87
CA LEU A 312 -10.98 -3.37 22.37
C LEU A 312 -9.90 -4.07 23.23
N GLY A 313 -9.46 -3.46 24.34
CA GLY A 313 -8.44 -4.02 25.23
C GLY A 313 -7.03 -4.04 24.62
N ILE A 314 -6.76 -3.21 23.61
CA ILE A 314 -5.46 -3.04 22.99
C ILE A 314 -4.81 -1.80 23.63
N GLU A 315 -3.89 -2.01 24.59
CA GLU A 315 -3.12 -0.89 25.17
C GLU A 315 -2.20 -0.28 24.11
N SER A 316 -2.47 0.98 23.73
CA SER A 316 -1.55 1.76 22.89
C SER A 316 -0.44 2.32 23.78
N HIS A 317 0.77 1.78 23.69
CA HIS A 317 1.97 2.40 24.25
C HIS A 317 2.50 3.50 23.31
N ALA A 318 1.72 4.53 23.10
CA ALA A 318 2.17 5.77 22.45
C ALA A 318 1.98 6.93 23.42
N THR A 319 2.94 7.13 24.33
CA THR A 319 3.10 8.42 25.01
C THR A 319 3.59 9.42 23.96
N CYS A 320 2.66 10.14 23.37
CA CYS A 320 2.94 11.30 22.54
C CYS A 320 3.47 12.41 23.44
N ALA A 321 4.77 12.70 23.34
CA ALA A 321 5.32 13.95 23.84
C ALA A 321 4.67 15.09 23.04
N THR A 322 3.92 15.95 23.74
CA THR A 322 3.18 17.06 23.15
C THR A 322 4.13 18.01 22.42
N ALA A 323 3.71 18.45 21.26
CA ALA A 323 4.42 19.36 20.35
C ALA A 323 4.81 20.72 20.97
N THR A 324 4.54 20.95 22.26
CA THR A 324 4.86 22.18 23.01
C THR A 324 6.30 22.23 23.53
N ASP A 325 7.02 21.11 23.55
CA ASP A 325 8.40 21.09 24.10
C ASP A 325 9.50 21.37 23.06
N LEU A 326 9.18 21.52 21.78
CA LEU A 326 10.13 21.78 20.70
C LEU A 326 10.32 23.27 20.35
N VAL A 327 9.52 24.17 20.92
CA VAL A 327 9.59 25.64 20.62
C VAL A 327 10.40 26.42 21.68
N SER A 328 10.84 25.81 22.77
CA SER A 328 11.59 26.51 23.83
C SER A 328 13.12 26.29 23.82
N ALA A 329 13.66 25.67 22.76
CA ALA A 329 15.10 25.42 22.62
C ALA A 329 15.65 25.88 21.25
N SER A 330 15.34 27.13 20.89
CA SER A 330 16.08 27.85 19.82
C SER A 330 16.30 29.30 20.22
#